data_53aca540de08018e9bbff9ba2a29fb3f
#
_entry.id   53aca540de08018e9bbff9ba2a29fb3f
#
_cell.length_a   1.000
_cell.length_b   1.000
_cell.length_c   1.000
_cell.angle_alpha   90.00
_cell.angle_beta   90.00
_cell.angle_gamma   90.00
#
_symmetry.space_group_name_H-M   'P 1'
#
loop_
_entity.id
_entity.type
_entity.pdbx_description
1 polymer ?
#
loop_
_entity_poly.entity_id
_entity_poly.type
_entity_poly.pdbx_seq_one_letter_code
_entity_poly.pdbx_strand_id
1 'polypeptide(L)'
;MKILVVRFSSIGDIVLTSPVLRCLKQQVPGVEVHFLTKAAFAPLVRHSPYVDRVHVVEERLSGVFPALRKEQFDLVVDLHHNLRSWRVKRALGVPAKSFPKLNVEKWMLVNLHRDRLPRVHIVDRYLGTVQHLGVQNDGAGLDLFVPKEAEVPVDRLPESHRNGYVALCIGAAHYTKRLPEHRLIALAQRVKGPIVLIGGPDDRAIARAIADAVGGRAFDTTGHHDMLGSASLIARATSVIAHDSGAMHVACAFKKKVVSVWGNTVPAFGMGPYIPQHPERALIAEVQGLDCRPCSKIGHDHCPKGHFHCMEKQDLVRIAELASA
;
A
#
# COMPACT_ATOMS: atom_id res chain seq x y z
N MET A 1 -28.32 -3.19 -8.85
CA MET A 1 -27.40 -2.11 -9.29
C MET A 1 -26.03 -2.73 -9.52
N LYS A 2 -25.41 -2.49 -10.69
CA LYS A 2 -24.08 -3.03 -11.06
C LYS A 2 -23.05 -1.90 -11.15
N ILE A 3 -22.00 -1.96 -10.34
CA ILE A 3 -20.98 -0.91 -10.19
C ILE A 3 -19.62 -1.41 -10.66
N LEU A 4 -18.95 -0.64 -11.52
CA LEU A 4 -17.56 -0.87 -11.89
C LEU A 4 -16.62 0.03 -11.07
N VAL A 5 -15.84 -0.54 -10.19
CA VAL A 5 -14.74 0.16 -9.49
C VAL A 5 -13.45 0.04 -10.29
N VAL A 6 -12.79 1.16 -10.56
CA VAL A 6 -11.60 1.21 -11.42
C VAL A 6 -10.36 1.62 -10.62
N ARG A 7 -9.39 0.69 -10.47
CA ARG A 7 -8.06 0.97 -9.96
C ARG A 7 -7.02 0.06 -10.60
N PHE A 8 -6.19 0.60 -11.50
CA PHE A 8 -5.25 -0.20 -12.30
C PHE A 8 -3.99 -0.65 -11.53
N SER A 9 -3.53 0.12 -10.57
CA SER A 9 -2.27 -0.03 -9.81
C SER A 9 -2.22 1.03 -8.70
N SER A 10 -1.33 1.03 -7.72
CA SER A 10 -0.33 0.03 -7.39
C SER A 10 -0.84 -0.87 -6.25
N ILE A 11 0.02 -1.72 -5.64
CA ILE A 11 -0.38 -2.63 -4.54
C ILE A 11 -1.11 -1.86 -3.43
N GLY A 12 -0.45 -0.86 -2.83
CA GLY A 12 -1.03 -0.07 -1.74
C GLY A 12 -2.31 0.64 -2.11
N ASP A 13 -2.34 1.24 -3.31
CA ASP A 13 -3.53 1.94 -3.78
C ASP A 13 -4.75 1.01 -3.99
N ILE A 14 -4.51 -0.25 -4.40
CA ILE A 14 -5.59 -1.24 -4.53
C ILE A 14 -6.08 -1.68 -3.16
N VAL A 15 -5.16 -1.97 -2.23
CA VAL A 15 -5.52 -2.31 -0.84
C VAL A 15 -6.34 -1.18 -0.21
N LEU A 16 -5.98 0.08 -0.47
CA LEU A 16 -6.72 1.26 0.00
C LEU A 16 -8.15 1.39 -0.57
N THR A 17 -8.51 0.63 -1.61
CA THR A 17 -9.89 0.60 -2.11
C THR A 17 -10.82 -0.33 -1.31
N SER A 18 -10.26 -1.23 -0.51
CA SER A 18 -11.04 -2.27 0.20
C SER A 18 -12.19 -1.74 1.06
N PRO A 19 -12.08 -0.59 1.76
CA PRO A 19 -13.21 -0.03 2.50
C PRO A 19 -14.37 0.38 1.58
N VAL A 20 -14.08 0.90 0.39
CA VAL A 20 -15.14 1.25 -0.59
C VAL A 20 -15.87 0.00 -1.06
N LEU A 21 -15.12 -1.08 -1.38
CA LEU A 21 -15.69 -2.35 -1.82
C LEU A 21 -16.58 -2.98 -0.74
N ARG A 22 -16.06 -3.04 0.50
CA ARG A 22 -16.78 -3.56 1.67
C ARG A 22 -18.04 -2.75 1.96
N CYS A 23 -17.93 -1.44 2.08
CA CYS A 23 -19.06 -0.58 2.42
C CYS A 23 -20.14 -0.59 1.33
N LEU A 24 -19.75 -0.61 0.03
CA LEU A 24 -20.70 -0.81 -1.06
C LEU A 24 -21.46 -2.12 -0.89
N LYS A 25 -20.72 -3.23 -0.70
CA LYS A 25 -21.32 -4.58 -0.64
C LYS A 25 -22.24 -4.76 0.56
N GLN A 26 -21.95 -4.12 1.68
CA GLN A 26 -22.71 -4.23 2.92
C GLN A 26 -23.87 -3.25 3.03
N GLN A 27 -23.77 -2.06 2.42
CA GLN A 27 -24.70 -0.97 2.65
C GLN A 27 -25.63 -0.69 1.47
N VAL A 28 -25.32 -1.22 0.26
CA VAL A 28 -26.18 -1.06 -0.91
C VAL A 28 -26.87 -2.40 -1.21
N PRO A 29 -28.17 -2.56 -0.94
CA PRO A 29 -28.88 -3.83 -1.13
C PRO A 29 -28.82 -4.31 -2.58
N GLY A 30 -28.44 -5.58 -2.78
CA GLY A 30 -28.41 -6.21 -4.10
C GLY A 30 -27.37 -5.64 -5.08
N VAL A 31 -26.34 -4.92 -4.56
CA VAL A 31 -25.29 -4.40 -5.42
C VAL A 31 -24.38 -5.52 -5.95
N GLU A 32 -24.07 -5.46 -7.24
CA GLU A 32 -23.05 -6.27 -7.90
C GLU A 32 -21.82 -5.38 -8.14
N VAL A 33 -20.71 -5.71 -7.48
CA VAL A 33 -19.46 -4.92 -7.50
C VAL A 33 -18.43 -5.61 -8.40
N HIS A 34 -18.11 -4.98 -9.51
CA HIS A 34 -17.04 -5.40 -10.40
C HIS A 34 -15.80 -4.53 -10.18
N PHE A 35 -14.61 -5.12 -10.36
CA PHE A 35 -13.35 -4.41 -10.21
C PHE A 35 -12.51 -4.49 -11.49
N LEU A 36 -12.00 -3.36 -11.98
CA LEU A 36 -11.12 -3.29 -13.14
C LEU A 36 -9.70 -2.93 -12.72
N THR A 37 -8.75 -3.84 -12.99
CA THR A 37 -7.33 -3.67 -12.66
C THR A 37 -6.42 -4.23 -13.77
N LYS A 38 -5.09 -4.02 -13.64
CA LYS A 38 -4.09 -4.72 -14.47
C LYS A 38 -3.91 -6.16 -14.00
N ALA A 39 -3.54 -7.07 -14.93
CA ALA A 39 -3.29 -8.48 -14.66
C ALA A 39 -2.39 -8.71 -13.43
N ALA A 40 -1.27 -8.01 -13.36
CA ALA A 40 -0.31 -8.13 -12.27
C ALA A 40 -0.89 -7.84 -10.87
N PHE A 41 -1.98 -7.10 -10.75
CA PHE A 41 -2.59 -6.73 -9.47
C PHE A 41 -3.93 -7.43 -9.20
N ALA A 42 -4.45 -8.20 -10.13
CA ALA A 42 -5.71 -8.92 -9.97
C ALA A 42 -5.75 -9.85 -8.74
N PRO A 43 -4.66 -10.53 -8.35
CA PRO A 43 -4.65 -11.36 -7.15
C PRO A 43 -5.06 -10.62 -5.86
N LEU A 44 -4.77 -9.31 -5.74
CA LEU A 44 -5.08 -8.52 -4.55
C LEU A 44 -6.59 -8.33 -4.29
N VAL A 45 -7.43 -8.51 -5.32
CA VAL A 45 -8.88 -8.31 -5.22
C VAL A 45 -9.69 -9.56 -5.57
N ARG A 46 -9.08 -10.55 -6.21
CA ARG A 46 -9.77 -11.75 -6.71
C ARG A 46 -10.43 -12.58 -5.60
N HIS A 47 -9.83 -12.59 -4.40
CA HIS A 47 -10.31 -13.34 -3.25
C HIS A 47 -11.14 -12.50 -2.28
N SER A 48 -11.43 -11.26 -2.65
CA SER A 48 -12.27 -10.38 -1.83
C SER A 48 -13.75 -10.82 -1.91
N PRO A 49 -14.42 -11.06 -0.78
CA PRO A 49 -15.84 -11.37 -0.75
C PRO A 49 -16.73 -10.18 -1.16
N TYR A 50 -16.12 -9.01 -1.32
CA TYR A 50 -16.81 -7.77 -1.69
C TYR A 50 -16.77 -7.50 -3.19
N VAL A 51 -16.14 -8.38 -3.98
CA VAL A 51 -16.01 -8.25 -5.44
C VAL A 51 -16.62 -9.45 -6.13
N ASP A 52 -17.69 -9.21 -6.89
CA ASP A 52 -18.39 -10.28 -7.61
C ASP A 52 -17.62 -10.71 -8.88
N ARG A 53 -16.95 -9.76 -9.54
CA ARG A 53 -16.15 -10.06 -10.73
C ARG A 53 -14.96 -9.14 -10.89
N VAL A 54 -13.82 -9.70 -11.26
CA VAL A 54 -12.59 -8.96 -11.59
C VAL A 54 -12.40 -8.95 -13.10
N HIS A 55 -12.34 -7.75 -13.68
CA HIS A 55 -11.95 -7.52 -15.06
C HIS A 55 -10.47 -7.14 -15.12
N VAL A 56 -9.76 -7.71 -16.09
CA VAL A 56 -8.31 -7.58 -16.17
C VAL A 56 -7.92 -6.86 -17.45
N VAL A 57 -7.07 -5.86 -17.32
CA VAL A 57 -6.37 -5.26 -18.45
C VAL A 57 -5.07 -6.02 -18.65
N GLU A 58 -5.01 -6.77 -19.73
CA GLU A 58 -3.79 -7.49 -20.16
C GLU A 58 -2.79 -6.53 -20.79
N GLU A 59 -2.64 -6.55 -22.10
CA GLU A 59 -1.70 -5.68 -22.82
C GLU A 59 -2.28 -4.30 -23.12
N ARG A 60 -3.50 -4.24 -23.67
CA ARG A 60 -4.15 -3.01 -24.13
C ARG A 60 -5.49 -2.78 -23.43
N LEU A 61 -5.68 -1.54 -22.97
CA LEU A 61 -6.93 -1.13 -22.32
C LEU A 61 -8.16 -1.35 -23.22
N SER A 62 -8.02 -1.17 -24.54
CA SER A 62 -9.12 -1.36 -25.48
C SER A 62 -9.65 -2.79 -25.57
N GLY A 63 -8.80 -3.77 -25.26
CA GLY A 63 -9.17 -5.20 -25.31
C GLY A 63 -10.24 -5.57 -24.27
N VAL A 64 -10.33 -4.83 -23.15
CA VAL A 64 -11.32 -5.13 -22.12
C VAL A 64 -12.70 -4.49 -22.39
N PHE A 65 -12.80 -3.49 -23.27
CA PHE A 65 -14.03 -2.74 -23.49
C PHE A 65 -15.23 -3.57 -23.96
N PRO A 66 -15.09 -4.56 -24.88
CA PRO A 66 -16.24 -5.38 -25.28
C PRO A 66 -16.84 -6.14 -24.08
N ALA A 67 -15.99 -6.73 -23.23
CA ALA A 67 -16.43 -7.43 -22.02
C ALA A 67 -17.11 -6.47 -21.03
N LEU A 68 -16.54 -5.28 -20.81
CA LEU A 68 -17.13 -4.29 -19.91
C LEU A 68 -18.50 -3.78 -20.42
N ARG A 69 -18.66 -3.55 -21.73
CA ARG A 69 -19.95 -3.09 -22.29
C ARG A 69 -21.05 -4.14 -22.15
N LYS A 70 -20.71 -5.42 -22.28
CA LYS A 70 -21.65 -6.54 -22.11
C LYS A 70 -22.25 -6.59 -20.69
N GLU A 71 -21.52 -6.11 -19.69
CA GLU A 71 -21.96 -6.11 -18.29
C GLU A 71 -23.08 -5.11 -18.00
N GLN A 72 -23.26 -4.08 -18.80
CA GLN A 72 -24.32 -3.05 -18.61
C GLN A 72 -24.27 -2.41 -17.21
N PHE A 73 -23.16 -1.77 -16.88
CA PHE A 73 -22.99 -1.09 -15.60
C PHE A 73 -23.94 0.12 -15.44
N ASP A 74 -24.39 0.33 -14.21
CA ASP A 74 -25.18 1.50 -13.80
C ASP A 74 -24.28 2.68 -13.40
N LEU A 75 -23.06 2.40 -12.86
CA LEU A 75 -22.16 3.40 -12.32
C LEU A 75 -20.68 2.97 -12.47
N VAL A 76 -19.83 3.93 -12.79
CA VAL A 76 -18.36 3.77 -12.68
C VAL A 76 -17.84 4.57 -11.49
N VAL A 77 -17.18 3.89 -10.54
CA VAL A 77 -16.46 4.47 -9.42
C VAL A 77 -14.98 4.50 -9.78
N ASP A 78 -14.48 5.69 -10.18
CA ASP A 78 -13.11 5.87 -10.67
C ASP A 78 -12.17 6.27 -9.54
N LEU A 79 -11.52 5.28 -8.93
CA LEU A 79 -10.52 5.44 -7.86
C LEU A 79 -9.08 5.56 -8.43
N HIS A 80 -8.93 5.67 -9.74
CA HIS A 80 -7.64 5.90 -10.39
C HIS A 80 -7.46 7.32 -10.94
N HIS A 81 -8.52 7.87 -11.52
CA HIS A 81 -8.68 9.24 -11.98
C HIS A 81 -7.51 9.74 -12.85
N ASN A 82 -7.27 9.05 -13.98
CA ASN A 82 -6.29 9.45 -14.99
C ASN A 82 -6.85 9.27 -16.43
N LEU A 83 -6.03 9.52 -17.45
CA LEU A 83 -6.44 9.38 -18.85
C LEU A 83 -6.94 7.96 -19.19
N ARG A 84 -6.37 6.91 -18.58
CA ARG A 84 -6.82 5.52 -18.82
C ARG A 84 -8.21 5.29 -18.25
N SER A 85 -8.47 5.70 -17.02
CA SER A 85 -9.80 5.57 -16.41
C SER A 85 -10.84 6.49 -17.07
N TRP A 86 -10.41 7.67 -17.58
CA TRP A 86 -11.26 8.51 -18.40
C TRP A 86 -11.71 7.79 -19.68
N ARG A 87 -10.79 7.06 -20.38
CA ARG A 87 -11.14 6.25 -21.54
C ARG A 87 -12.16 5.15 -21.21
N VAL A 88 -12.06 4.51 -20.04
CA VAL A 88 -13.08 3.53 -19.58
C VAL A 88 -14.43 4.20 -19.43
N LYS A 89 -14.49 5.32 -18.70
CA LYS A 89 -15.74 6.07 -18.50
C LYS A 89 -16.40 6.46 -19.85
N ARG A 90 -15.58 6.99 -20.78
CA ARG A 90 -16.06 7.34 -22.12
C ARG A 90 -16.54 6.12 -22.92
N ALA A 91 -15.85 4.99 -22.81
CA ALA A 91 -16.22 3.76 -23.54
C ALA A 91 -17.50 3.12 -23.06
N LEU A 92 -17.87 3.32 -21.78
CA LEU A 92 -19.08 2.79 -21.17
C LEU A 92 -20.27 3.76 -21.28
N GLY A 93 -20.03 5.06 -21.27
CA GLY A 93 -21.08 6.09 -21.41
C GLY A 93 -22.08 6.16 -20.26
N VAL A 94 -21.77 5.56 -19.11
CA VAL A 94 -22.65 5.56 -17.91
C VAL A 94 -22.20 6.60 -16.88
N PRO A 95 -23.06 6.97 -15.93
CA PRO A 95 -22.69 7.85 -14.82
C PRO A 95 -21.38 7.44 -14.16
N ALA A 96 -20.56 8.42 -13.79
CA ALA A 96 -19.27 8.14 -13.17
C ALA A 96 -18.92 9.14 -12.06
N LYS A 97 -18.32 8.65 -10.99
CA LYS A 97 -17.77 9.45 -9.89
C LYS A 97 -16.27 9.21 -9.75
N SER A 98 -15.49 10.27 -9.64
CA SER A 98 -14.03 10.20 -9.47
C SER A 98 -13.62 10.89 -8.19
N PHE A 99 -12.65 10.33 -7.48
CA PHE A 99 -12.15 10.95 -6.24
C PHE A 99 -11.26 12.17 -6.53
N PRO A 100 -11.21 13.15 -5.62
CA PRO A 100 -10.34 14.32 -5.76
C PRO A 100 -8.88 13.92 -5.49
N LYS A 101 -8.00 14.11 -6.49
CA LYS A 101 -6.55 13.81 -6.38
C LYS A 101 -5.77 14.82 -5.57
N LEU A 102 -6.29 16.03 -5.41
CA LEU A 102 -5.62 17.15 -4.75
C LEU A 102 -4.25 17.46 -5.40
N ASN A 103 -4.19 17.43 -6.73
CA ASN A 103 -2.93 17.61 -7.46
C ASN A 103 -2.37 19.03 -7.32
N VAL A 104 -3.25 20.05 -7.26
CA VAL A 104 -2.86 21.46 -7.10
C VAL A 104 -2.29 21.67 -5.70
N GLU A 105 -2.99 21.20 -4.67
CA GLU A 105 -2.58 21.32 -3.27
C GLU A 105 -1.25 20.57 -3.02
N LYS A 106 -1.10 19.37 -3.58
CA LYS A 106 0.16 18.61 -3.53
C LYS A 106 1.29 19.33 -4.26
N TRP A 107 1.02 19.92 -5.41
CA TRP A 107 1.99 20.72 -6.15
C TRP A 107 2.42 21.96 -5.36
N MET A 108 1.47 22.65 -4.73
CA MET A 108 1.75 23.81 -3.84
C MET A 108 2.64 23.42 -2.67
N LEU A 109 2.38 22.26 -2.04
CA LEU A 109 3.20 21.79 -0.93
C LEU A 109 4.62 21.42 -1.40
N VAL A 110 4.76 20.72 -2.53
CA VAL A 110 6.07 20.29 -3.05
C VAL A 110 6.91 21.46 -3.55
N ASN A 111 6.31 22.41 -4.29
CA ASN A 111 7.08 23.43 -5.02
C ASN A 111 7.09 24.79 -4.32
N LEU A 112 6.07 25.09 -3.52
CA LEU A 112 5.95 26.39 -2.83
C LEU A 112 6.03 26.26 -1.30
N HIS A 113 6.17 25.03 -0.78
CA HIS A 113 6.12 24.72 0.67
C HIS A 113 4.88 25.29 1.37
N ARG A 114 3.78 25.46 0.61
CA ARG A 114 2.48 25.92 1.12
C ARG A 114 1.55 24.73 1.30
N ASP A 115 1.32 24.36 2.55
CA ASP A 115 0.40 23.27 2.88
C ASP A 115 -1.05 23.79 2.90
N ARG A 116 -1.82 23.38 1.89
CA ARG A 116 -3.27 23.57 1.77
C ARG A 116 -4.02 22.26 1.65
N LEU A 117 -3.36 21.16 1.98
CA LEU A 117 -3.99 19.85 1.93
C LEU A 117 -5.04 19.71 3.04
N PRO A 118 -6.23 19.19 2.72
CA PRO A 118 -7.17 18.80 3.75
C PRO A 118 -6.58 17.63 4.55
N ARG A 119 -6.80 17.59 5.86
CA ARG A 119 -6.35 16.50 6.74
C ARG A 119 -7.27 15.28 6.63
N VAL A 120 -7.51 14.84 5.39
CA VAL A 120 -8.44 13.76 5.04
C VAL A 120 -7.65 12.62 4.40
N HIS A 121 -7.80 11.42 4.95
CA HIS A 121 -7.14 10.24 4.40
C HIS A 121 -7.69 9.89 3.00
N ILE A 122 -6.89 9.23 2.17
CA ILE A 122 -7.31 8.86 0.81
C ILE A 122 -8.50 7.89 0.81
N VAL A 123 -8.63 7.06 1.83
CA VAL A 123 -9.79 6.16 2.02
C VAL A 123 -11.09 6.97 2.08
N ASP A 124 -11.12 8.07 2.85
CA ASP A 124 -12.32 8.90 2.96
C ASP A 124 -12.61 9.65 1.66
N ARG A 125 -11.55 10.07 0.94
CA ARG A 125 -11.71 10.64 -0.41
C ARG A 125 -12.24 9.61 -1.42
N TYR A 126 -11.89 8.33 -1.27
CA TYR A 126 -12.44 7.25 -2.07
C TYR A 126 -13.91 6.99 -1.73
N LEU A 127 -14.26 6.91 -0.43
CA LEU A 127 -15.64 6.74 0.03
C LEU A 127 -16.53 7.89 -0.40
N GLY A 128 -16.02 9.12 -0.48
CA GLY A 128 -16.73 10.28 -1.03
C GLY A 128 -17.31 10.05 -2.45
N THR A 129 -16.74 9.12 -3.23
CA THR A 129 -17.26 8.79 -4.57
C THR A 129 -18.58 8.02 -4.54
N VAL A 130 -18.89 7.36 -3.44
CA VAL A 130 -20.09 6.50 -3.26
C VAL A 130 -21.06 7.04 -2.20
N GLN A 131 -20.73 8.16 -1.56
CA GLN A 131 -21.56 8.79 -0.52
C GLN A 131 -22.98 9.13 -1.00
N HIS A 132 -23.14 9.48 -2.29
CA HIS A 132 -24.44 9.76 -2.89
C HIS A 132 -25.39 8.53 -2.97
N LEU A 133 -24.86 7.32 -2.71
CA LEU A 133 -25.61 6.07 -2.57
C LEU A 133 -26.00 5.77 -1.10
N GLY A 134 -25.75 6.70 -0.18
CA GLY A 134 -25.94 6.51 1.26
C GLY A 134 -24.81 5.76 1.95
N VAL A 135 -23.73 5.44 1.22
CA VAL A 135 -22.58 4.67 1.76
C VAL A 135 -21.72 5.55 2.68
N GLN A 136 -21.45 5.04 3.87
CA GLN A 136 -20.60 5.68 4.89
C GLN A 136 -19.41 4.81 5.25
N ASN A 137 -18.34 5.43 5.75
CA ASN A 137 -17.18 4.73 6.28
C ASN A 137 -17.58 3.95 7.54
N ASP A 138 -17.37 2.64 7.55
CA ASP A 138 -17.66 1.76 8.69
C ASP A 138 -16.56 1.76 9.78
N GLY A 139 -15.44 2.44 9.52
CA GLY A 139 -14.31 2.49 10.44
C GLY A 139 -13.53 1.18 10.59
N ALA A 140 -13.86 0.12 9.85
CA ALA A 140 -13.21 -1.19 9.99
C ALA A 140 -11.79 -1.26 9.38
N GLY A 141 -11.31 -0.17 8.78
CA GLY A 141 -9.97 -0.10 8.18
C GLY A 141 -9.86 -0.84 6.85
N LEU A 142 -8.64 -1.26 6.51
CA LEU A 142 -8.34 -1.93 5.24
C LEU A 142 -8.54 -3.45 5.34
N ASP A 143 -8.75 -4.10 4.19
CA ASP A 143 -8.81 -5.56 4.06
C ASP A 143 -7.91 -6.05 2.93
N LEU A 144 -7.35 -7.24 3.12
CA LEU A 144 -6.72 -8.04 2.08
C LEU A 144 -6.97 -9.53 2.39
N PHE A 145 -7.39 -10.28 1.40
CA PHE A 145 -7.74 -11.70 1.56
C PHE A 145 -6.67 -12.55 0.87
N VAL A 146 -5.97 -13.33 1.67
CA VAL A 146 -4.97 -14.29 1.19
C VAL A 146 -5.63 -15.66 1.21
N PRO A 147 -5.78 -16.34 0.06
CA PRO A 147 -6.31 -17.71 0.05
C PRO A 147 -5.28 -18.66 0.64
N LYS A 148 -5.77 -19.77 1.21
CA LYS A 148 -4.93 -20.74 1.93
C LYS A 148 -3.77 -21.29 1.08
N GLU A 149 -4.02 -21.43 -0.21
CA GLU A 149 -3.04 -21.95 -1.19
C GLU A 149 -1.87 -20.96 -1.43
N ALA A 150 -2.08 -19.67 -1.19
CA ALA A 150 -1.04 -18.64 -1.31
C ALA A 150 -0.31 -18.38 0.02
N GLU A 151 -0.75 -18.98 1.12
CA GLU A 151 -0.08 -18.84 2.39
C GLU A 151 1.27 -19.55 2.39
N VAL A 152 2.31 -18.87 2.88
CA VAL A 152 3.61 -19.52 3.13
C VAL A 152 3.45 -20.43 4.38
N PRO A 153 3.68 -21.75 4.26
CA PRO A 153 3.56 -22.64 5.40
C PRO A 153 4.52 -22.28 6.56
N VAL A 154 4.07 -22.42 7.81
CA VAL A 154 4.87 -22.05 9.00
C VAL A 154 6.15 -22.90 9.11
N ASP A 155 6.11 -24.15 8.69
CA ASP A 155 7.25 -25.06 8.68
C ASP A 155 8.36 -24.65 7.70
N ARG A 156 8.06 -23.79 6.74
CA ARG A 156 9.06 -23.16 5.86
C ARG A 156 9.88 -22.08 6.56
N LEU A 157 9.40 -21.58 7.70
CA LEU A 157 10.17 -20.63 8.51
C LEU A 157 11.14 -21.37 9.42
N PRO A 158 12.35 -20.81 9.67
CA PRO A 158 13.24 -21.31 10.71
C PRO A 158 12.50 -21.42 12.06
N GLU A 159 12.84 -22.38 12.88
CA GLU A 159 12.17 -22.63 14.16
C GLU A 159 12.10 -21.39 15.04
N SER A 160 13.17 -20.61 15.12
CA SER A 160 13.24 -19.35 15.85
C SER A 160 12.24 -18.28 15.38
N HIS A 161 11.70 -18.37 14.15
CA HIS A 161 10.78 -17.40 13.57
C HIS A 161 9.31 -17.83 13.66
N ARG A 162 9.03 -19.08 14.04
CA ARG A 162 7.66 -19.63 14.05
C ARG A 162 6.76 -19.02 15.10
N ASN A 163 7.34 -18.55 16.21
CA ASN A 163 6.60 -17.95 17.33
C ASN A 163 6.44 -16.43 17.24
N GLY A 164 6.89 -15.83 16.15
CA GLY A 164 6.78 -14.40 15.90
C GLY A 164 8.08 -13.79 15.39
N TYR A 165 7.94 -12.73 14.61
CA TYR A 165 9.06 -12.00 14.02
C TYR A 165 8.65 -10.57 13.65
N VAL A 166 9.63 -9.71 13.47
CA VAL A 166 9.47 -8.41 12.83
C VAL A 166 9.59 -8.60 11.32
N ALA A 167 8.55 -8.23 10.56
CA ALA A 167 8.66 -8.18 9.10
C ALA A 167 9.35 -6.87 8.69
N LEU A 168 10.54 -6.96 8.12
CA LEU A 168 11.28 -5.82 7.58
C LEU A 168 11.09 -5.78 6.06
N CYS A 169 10.18 -4.89 5.61
CA CYS A 169 9.87 -4.68 4.21
C CYS A 169 10.85 -3.67 3.60
N ILE A 170 11.89 -4.16 2.92
CA ILE A 170 13.04 -3.36 2.47
C ILE A 170 12.79 -2.62 1.15
N GLY A 171 11.81 -3.04 0.36
CA GLY A 171 11.51 -2.49 -0.96
C GLY A 171 10.56 -1.29 -0.95
N ALA A 172 10.68 -0.44 -1.96
CA ALA A 172 9.69 0.56 -2.37
C ALA A 172 9.88 0.90 -3.85
N ALA A 173 8.86 1.49 -4.51
CA ALA A 173 8.88 1.76 -5.95
C ALA A 173 9.96 2.76 -6.38
N HIS A 174 10.32 3.72 -5.51
CA HIS A 174 11.29 4.77 -5.81
C HIS A 174 12.44 4.74 -4.82
N TYR A 175 13.66 4.99 -5.30
CA TYR A 175 14.87 5.01 -4.47
C TYR A 175 14.73 5.94 -3.27
N THR A 176 14.21 7.15 -3.48
CA THR A 176 14.08 8.15 -2.40
C THR A 176 13.05 7.81 -1.33
N LYS A 177 12.33 6.69 -1.47
CA LYS A 177 11.47 6.13 -0.43
C LYS A 177 12.12 5.02 0.38
N ARG A 178 13.32 4.57 0.01
CA ARG A 178 14.02 3.44 0.65
C ARG A 178 15.12 3.95 1.59
N LEU A 179 15.29 3.32 2.73
CA LEU A 179 16.50 3.48 3.52
C LEU A 179 17.69 2.97 2.71
N PRO A 180 18.83 3.66 2.70
CA PRO A 180 20.06 3.14 2.13
C PRO A 180 20.48 1.83 2.78
N GLU A 181 21.24 1.00 2.05
CA GLU A 181 21.67 -0.33 2.50
C GLU A 181 22.32 -0.30 3.88
N HIS A 182 23.30 0.57 4.10
CA HIS A 182 23.99 0.69 5.39
C HIS A 182 23.04 1.07 6.54
N ARG A 183 21.97 1.84 6.25
CA ARG A 183 20.94 2.21 7.22
C ARG A 183 20.01 1.03 7.51
N LEU A 184 19.66 0.22 6.49
CA LEU A 184 18.88 -1.02 6.66
C LEU A 184 19.64 -2.04 7.49
N ILE A 185 20.94 -2.23 7.23
CA ILE A 185 21.81 -3.09 8.04
C ILE A 185 21.83 -2.60 9.49
N ALA A 186 22.11 -1.31 9.71
CA ALA A 186 22.16 -0.72 11.03
C ALA A 186 20.81 -0.79 11.77
N LEU A 187 19.69 -0.72 11.06
CA LEU A 187 18.35 -0.92 11.62
C LEU A 187 18.13 -2.39 12.03
N ALA A 188 18.44 -3.34 11.14
CA ALA A 188 18.29 -4.77 11.42
C ALA A 188 19.13 -5.23 12.61
N GLN A 189 20.35 -4.68 12.79
CA GLN A 189 21.18 -4.94 13.97
C GLN A 189 20.53 -4.51 15.29
N ARG A 190 19.68 -3.45 15.26
CA ARG A 190 19.01 -2.88 16.43
C ARG A 190 17.67 -3.55 16.74
N VAL A 191 17.00 -4.12 15.74
CA VAL A 191 15.75 -4.87 15.94
C VAL A 191 16.02 -6.08 16.82
N LYS A 192 15.24 -6.24 17.89
CA LYS A 192 15.33 -7.40 18.78
C LYS A 192 14.54 -8.58 18.23
N GLY A 193 15.10 -9.79 18.41
CA GLY A 193 14.45 -11.04 17.99
C GLY A 193 14.56 -11.36 16.49
N PRO A 194 13.75 -12.30 16.02
CA PRO A 194 13.74 -12.77 14.63
C PRO A 194 13.23 -11.72 13.65
N ILE A 195 13.80 -11.68 12.46
CA ILE A 195 13.44 -10.76 11.37
C ILE A 195 13.16 -11.59 10.11
N VAL A 196 12.04 -11.31 9.46
CA VAL A 196 11.78 -11.80 8.10
C VAL A 196 11.93 -10.64 7.13
N LEU A 197 12.89 -10.77 6.19
CA LEU A 197 13.12 -9.78 5.14
C LEU A 197 12.12 -10.01 4.01
N ILE A 198 11.40 -8.94 3.63
CA ILE A 198 10.40 -8.98 2.56
C ILE A 198 10.73 -7.91 1.52
N GLY A 199 10.85 -8.34 0.26
CA GLY A 199 11.17 -7.47 -0.86
C GLY A 199 10.95 -8.18 -2.19
N GLY A 200 11.13 -7.45 -3.28
CA GLY A 200 11.10 -8.00 -4.64
C GLY A 200 12.44 -8.64 -5.06
N PRO A 201 12.49 -9.23 -6.28
CA PRO A 201 13.74 -9.79 -6.80
C PRO A 201 14.90 -8.80 -6.86
N ASP A 202 14.63 -7.53 -7.10
CA ASP A 202 15.63 -6.45 -7.18
C ASP A 202 16.24 -6.10 -5.80
N ASP A 203 15.61 -6.53 -4.71
CA ASP A 203 16.06 -6.24 -3.35
C ASP A 203 16.99 -7.33 -2.78
N ARG A 204 17.25 -8.44 -3.52
CA ARG A 204 18.01 -9.61 -3.05
C ARG A 204 19.43 -9.28 -2.58
N ALA A 205 20.14 -8.38 -3.27
CA ALA A 205 21.51 -8.01 -2.90
C ALA A 205 21.52 -7.34 -1.51
N ILE A 206 20.61 -6.41 -1.27
CA ILE A 206 20.46 -5.72 0.00
C ILE A 206 20.02 -6.70 1.11
N ALA A 207 19.08 -7.60 0.81
CA ALA A 207 18.62 -8.61 1.76
C ALA A 207 19.74 -9.52 2.21
N ARG A 208 20.62 -9.97 1.27
CA ARG A 208 21.80 -10.76 1.60
C ARG A 208 22.75 -9.99 2.52
N ALA A 209 23.06 -8.73 2.21
CA ALA A 209 23.94 -7.90 3.04
C ALA A 209 23.37 -7.73 4.47
N ILE A 210 22.05 -7.60 4.61
CA ILE A 210 21.38 -7.56 5.93
C ILE A 210 21.53 -8.91 6.63
N ALA A 211 21.24 -10.04 5.95
CA ALA A 211 21.32 -11.37 6.53
C ALA A 211 22.75 -11.70 7.01
N ASP A 212 23.75 -11.36 6.20
CA ASP A 212 25.16 -11.54 6.57
C ASP A 212 25.54 -10.74 7.82
N ALA A 213 25.00 -9.52 7.97
CA ALA A 213 25.31 -8.64 9.09
C ALA A 213 24.62 -9.02 10.42
N VAL A 214 23.48 -9.72 10.39
CA VAL A 214 22.71 -10.08 11.60
C VAL A 214 22.63 -11.60 11.82
N GLY A 215 23.13 -12.39 10.89
CA GLY A 215 23.18 -13.85 10.98
C GLY A 215 21.80 -14.52 11.04
N GLY A 216 21.71 -15.64 11.74
CA GLY A 216 20.48 -16.46 11.82
C GLY A 216 19.23 -15.77 12.38
N ARG A 217 19.34 -14.50 12.80
CA ARG A 217 18.16 -13.70 13.18
C ARG A 217 17.37 -13.21 11.98
N ALA A 218 17.97 -13.07 10.79
CA ALA A 218 17.28 -12.66 9.59
C ALA A 218 17.02 -13.87 8.68
N PHE A 219 15.75 -14.07 8.35
CA PHE A 219 15.32 -15.02 7.32
C PHE A 219 14.96 -14.25 6.05
N ASP A 220 15.73 -14.46 4.99
CA ASP A 220 15.53 -13.79 3.71
C ASP A 220 14.47 -14.50 2.87
N THR A 221 13.40 -13.77 2.55
CA THR A 221 12.33 -14.22 1.66
C THR A 221 12.19 -13.37 0.40
N THR A 222 13.15 -12.46 0.14
CA THR A 222 13.07 -11.51 -0.97
C THR A 222 13.06 -12.20 -2.33
N GLY A 223 12.06 -11.88 -3.14
CA GLY A 223 11.87 -12.47 -4.47
C GLY A 223 11.57 -13.97 -4.50
N HIS A 224 11.25 -14.59 -3.36
CA HIS A 224 10.88 -16.01 -3.29
C HIS A 224 9.36 -16.22 -3.34
N HIS A 225 8.60 -15.18 -3.05
CA HIS A 225 7.15 -15.23 -3.02
C HIS A 225 6.53 -14.17 -3.91
N ASP A 226 5.34 -14.44 -4.38
CA ASP A 226 4.49 -13.45 -5.03
C ASP A 226 3.91 -12.44 -4.01
N MET A 227 3.02 -11.56 -4.46
CA MET A 227 2.41 -10.55 -3.60
C MET A 227 1.57 -11.15 -2.47
N LEU A 228 0.84 -12.26 -2.72
CA LEU A 228 -0.01 -12.88 -1.71
C LEU A 228 0.80 -13.72 -0.72
N GLY A 229 1.83 -14.41 -1.18
CA GLY A 229 2.78 -15.09 -0.30
C GLY A 229 3.52 -14.11 0.62
N SER A 230 3.99 -12.99 0.08
CA SER A 230 4.57 -11.89 0.88
C SER A 230 3.57 -11.31 1.86
N ALA A 231 2.30 -11.14 1.46
CA ALA A 231 1.23 -10.67 2.34
C ALA A 231 0.94 -11.67 3.47
N SER A 232 1.02 -12.98 3.23
CA SER A 232 0.85 -14.02 4.27
C SER A 232 1.93 -13.95 5.33
N LEU A 233 3.18 -13.65 4.94
CA LEU A 233 4.27 -13.40 5.89
C LEU A 233 4.03 -12.13 6.71
N ILE A 234 3.57 -11.05 6.08
CA ILE A 234 3.18 -9.81 6.79
C ILE A 234 2.04 -10.09 7.79
N ALA A 235 1.05 -10.90 7.40
CA ALA A 235 -0.08 -11.26 8.25
C ALA A 235 0.32 -12.01 9.53
N ARG A 236 1.42 -12.76 9.51
CA ARG A 236 1.94 -13.51 10.67
C ARG A 236 2.94 -12.73 11.51
N ALA A 237 3.46 -11.63 11.01
CA ALA A 237 4.41 -10.81 11.76
C ALA A 237 3.79 -10.27 13.06
N THR A 238 4.59 -10.12 14.11
CA THR A 238 4.21 -9.41 15.34
C THR A 238 4.13 -7.91 15.09
N SER A 239 5.07 -7.40 14.33
CA SER A 239 5.11 -6.00 13.88
C SER A 239 5.76 -5.90 12.50
N VAL A 240 5.57 -4.76 11.85
CA VAL A 240 6.07 -4.51 10.50
C VAL A 240 6.81 -3.19 10.45
N ILE A 241 8.02 -3.21 9.91
CA ILE A 241 8.73 -2.00 9.50
C ILE A 241 8.63 -1.92 7.98
N ALA A 242 8.08 -0.84 7.46
CA ALA A 242 7.92 -0.66 6.02
C ALA A 242 8.17 0.80 5.64
N HIS A 243 8.63 1.03 4.42
CA HIS A 243 8.67 2.37 3.83
C HIS A 243 7.25 2.84 3.45
N ASP A 244 7.10 4.09 2.99
CA ASP A 244 5.91 4.56 2.27
C ASP A 244 5.74 3.73 0.98
N SER A 245 5.16 2.54 1.12
CA SER A 245 5.05 1.51 0.08
C SER A 245 3.79 0.67 0.20
N GLY A 246 3.55 -0.22 -0.77
CA GLY A 246 2.44 -1.16 -0.74
C GLY A 246 2.43 -2.06 0.49
N ALA A 247 3.59 -2.49 0.99
CA ALA A 247 3.72 -3.35 2.16
C ALA A 247 3.16 -2.70 3.44
N MET A 248 3.33 -1.39 3.61
CA MET A 248 2.73 -0.63 4.70
C MET A 248 1.21 -0.79 4.71
N HIS A 249 0.53 -0.63 3.57
CA HIS A 249 -0.92 -0.76 3.47
C HIS A 249 -1.39 -2.22 3.62
N VAL A 250 -0.60 -3.19 3.15
CA VAL A 250 -0.84 -4.62 3.39
C VAL A 250 -0.80 -4.92 4.89
N ALA A 251 0.20 -4.41 5.61
CA ALA A 251 0.29 -4.57 7.06
C ALA A 251 -0.91 -3.92 7.79
N CYS A 252 -1.35 -2.75 7.34
CA CYS A 252 -2.57 -2.11 7.85
C CYS A 252 -3.83 -2.96 7.61
N ALA A 253 -3.92 -3.66 6.46
CA ALA A 253 -5.05 -4.54 6.17
C ALA A 253 -5.15 -5.71 7.15
N PHE A 254 -4.02 -6.20 7.65
CA PHE A 254 -3.96 -7.22 8.71
C PHE A 254 -3.93 -6.63 10.13
N LYS A 255 -4.20 -5.33 10.30
CA LYS A 255 -4.24 -4.63 11.60
C LYS A 255 -2.95 -4.79 12.42
N LYS A 256 -1.82 -4.99 11.73
CA LYS A 256 -0.53 -5.14 12.39
C LYS A 256 -0.05 -3.81 12.96
N LYS A 257 0.82 -3.88 13.96
CA LYS A 257 1.62 -2.75 14.38
C LYS A 257 2.60 -2.41 13.27
N VAL A 258 2.52 -1.20 12.74
CA VAL A 258 3.30 -0.74 11.58
C VAL A 258 4.14 0.45 11.96
N VAL A 259 5.46 0.34 11.79
CA VAL A 259 6.37 1.47 11.82
C VAL A 259 6.67 1.87 10.36
N SER A 260 6.05 2.94 9.89
CA SER A 260 6.22 3.43 8.52
C SER A 260 7.33 4.46 8.44
N VAL A 261 8.32 4.21 7.58
CA VAL A 261 9.50 5.09 7.39
C VAL A 261 9.27 5.98 6.17
N TRP A 262 9.33 7.29 6.38
CA TRP A 262 9.02 8.30 5.38
C TRP A 262 10.23 9.13 4.99
N GLY A 263 10.57 9.09 3.70
CA GLY A 263 11.69 9.86 3.13
C GLY A 263 11.22 11.16 2.47
N ASN A 264 11.28 11.17 1.13
CA ASN A 264 10.99 12.35 0.32
C ASN A 264 9.51 12.75 0.27
N THR A 265 8.61 11.83 0.57
CA THR A 265 7.15 12.03 0.68
C THR A 265 6.74 12.33 2.11
N VAL A 266 5.48 12.73 2.31
CA VAL A 266 4.94 13.07 3.64
C VAL A 266 3.56 12.43 3.85
N PRO A 267 3.25 11.99 5.10
CA PRO A 267 1.92 11.47 5.45
C PRO A 267 0.78 12.45 5.15
N ALA A 268 1.06 13.75 5.17
CA ALA A 268 0.11 14.82 4.84
C ALA A 268 -0.53 14.70 3.44
N PHE A 269 0.04 13.92 2.52
CA PHE A 269 -0.62 13.58 1.26
C PHE A 269 -1.88 12.71 1.44
N GLY A 270 -2.14 12.27 2.68
CA GLY A 270 -3.31 11.48 3.06
C GLY A 270 -3.16 9.98 2.76
N MET A 271 -1.93 9.48 2.71
CA MET A 271 -1.63 8.06 2.41
C MET A 271 -0.82 7.39 3.54
N GLY A 272 -0.91 7.90 4.77
CA GLY A 272 -0.30 7.28 5.94
C GLY A 272 -0.87 5.89 6.25
N PRO A 273 -0.33 5.18 7.25
CA PRO A 273 -0.89 3.91 7.69
C PRO A 273 -2.32 4.13 8.23
N TYR A 274 -3.26 3.27 7.79
CA TYR A 274 -4.70 3.42 8.08
C TYR A 274 -5.23 2.26 8.90
N ILE A 275 -5.29 2.44 10.22
CA ILE A 275 -5.81 1.46 11.21
C ILE A 275 -6.74 2.22 12.17
N PRO A 276 -7.94 2.65 11.73
CA PRO A 276 -8.78 3.56 12.53
C PRO A 276 -9.24 2.98 13.86
N GLN A 277 -9.35 1.65 13.98
CA GLN A 277 -9.73 0.96 15.22
C GLN A 277 -8.58 0.88 16.24
N HIS A 278 -7.32 0.98 15.76
CA HIS A 278 -6.10 0.87 16.55
C HIS A 278 -5.07 1.89 16.06
N PRO A 279 -5.35 3.21 16.21
CA PRO A 279 -4.46 4.26 15.73
C PRO A 279 -3.06 4.21 16.38
N GLU A 280 -2.95 3.66 17.59
CA GLU A 280 -1.70 3.43 18.30
C GLU A 280 -0.76 2.43 17.60
N ARG A 281 -1.29 1.61 16.68
CA ARG A 281 -0.50 0.68 15.85
C ARG A 281 0.04 1.31 14.56
N ALA A 282 -0.42 2.49 14.22
CA ALA A 282 -0.07 3.21 12.98
C ALA A 282 1.04 4.24 13.27
N LEU A 283 2.30 3.78 13.35
CA LEU A 283 3.43 4.59 13.75
C LEU A 283 4.17 5.19 12.55
N ILE A 284 4.57 6.45 12.66
CA ILE A 284 5.26 7.19 11.61
C ILE A 284 6.67 7.54 12.09
N ALA A 285 7.66 7.18 11.30
CA ALA A 285 9.06 7.59 11.45
C ALA A 285 9.44 8.51 10.29
N GLU A 286 9.79 9.74 10.60
CA GLU A 286 10.20 10.73 9.61
C GLU A 286 11.17 11.75 10.23
N VAL A 287 12.04 12.31 9.40
CA VAL A 287 12.94 13.38 9.82
C VAL A 287 12.20 14.71 9.70
N GLN A 288 12.01 15.39 10.82
CA GLN A 288 11.36 16.69 10.91
C GLN A 288 12.32 17.83 10.54
N GLY A 289 11.77 19.00 10.16
CA GLY A 289 12.53 20.22 9.97
C GLY A 289 13.44 20.24 8.74
N LEU A 290 13.18 19.44 7.71
CA LEU A 290 13.91 19.48 6.47
C LEU A 290 13.22 20.36 5.44
N ASP A 291 13.81 21.49 5.08
CA ASP A 291 13.28 22.46 4.12
C ASP A 291 13.08 21.87 2.70
N CYS A 292 13.83 20.82 2.35
CA CYS A 292 13.72 20.15 1.06
C CYS A 292 12.57 19.12 0.99
N ARG A 293 11.79 18.93 2.07
CA ARG A 293 10.77 17.90 2.17
C ARG A 293 9.35 18.49 2.27
N PRO A 294 8.37 17.99 1.52
CA PRO A 294 8.48 16.94 0.49
C PRO A 294 9.10 17.48 -0.80
N CYS A 295 10.03 16.72 -1.42
CA CYS A 295 10.61 17.10 -2.71
C CYS A 295 9.91 16.45 -3.91
N SER A 296 8.94 15.55 -3.68
CA SER A 296 8.11 14.92 -4.70
C SER A 296 6.82 14.39 -4.07
N LYS A 297 5.76 14.32 -4.88
CA LYS A 297 4.52 13.65 -4.49
C LYS A 297 4.56 12.12 -4.60
N ILE A 298 5.54 11.56 -5.32
CA ILE A 298 5.65 10.12 -5.59
C ILE A 298 7.02 9.52 -5.31
N GLY A 299 8.09 10.22 -5.57
CA GLY A 299 9.48 9.75 -5.40
C GLY A 299 10.35 10.10 -6.59
N HIS A 300 11.66 9.82 -6.45
CA HIS A 300 12.70 9.99 -7.45
C HIS A 300 13.63 8.78 -7.44
N ASP A 301 14.43 8.61 -8.50
CA ASP A 301 15.45 7.56 -8.61
C ASP A 301 16.76 7.94 -7.88
N HIS A 302 16.90 9.20 -7.49
CA HIS A 302 18.00 9.72 -6.66
C HIS A 302 17.55 10.95 -5.88
N CYS A 303 18.28 11.31 -4.82
CA CYS A 303 17.98 12.53 -4.05
C CYS A 303 18.36 13.77 -4.87
N PRO A 304 17.40 14.68 -5.21
CA PRO A 304 17.69 15.88 -6.00
C PRO A 304 18.69 16.84 -5.33
N LYS A 305 18.85 16.75 -4.00
CA LYS A 305 19.77 17.56 -3.22
C LYS A 305 21.09 16.83 -2.89
N GLY A 306 21.25 15.56 -3.29
CA GLY A 306 22.42 14.74 -3.07
C GLY A 306 22.64 14.24 -1.63
N HIS A 307 22.15 14.96 -0.62
CA HIS A 307 22.45 14.67 0.80
C HIS A 307 21.61 13.57 1.44
N PHE A 308 20.46 13.25 0.87
CA PHE A 308 19.48 12.23 1.29
C PHE A 308 19.13 12.24 2.80
N HIS A 309 19.18 13.40 3.45
CA HIS A 309 18.99 13.56 4.90
C HIS A 309 17.66 12.99 5.41
N CYS A 310 16.59 12.98 4.60
CA CYS A 310 15.31 12.42 4.99
C CYS A 310 15.34 10.91 5.25
N MET A 311 16.36 10.19 4.75
CA MET A 311 16.61 8.78 5.03
C MET A 311 17.87 8.58 5.89
N GLU A 312 18.94 9.33 5.63
CA GLU A 312 20.20 9.22 6.38
C GLU A 312 20.06 9.59 7.86
N LYS A 313 19.19 10.55 8.19
CA LYS A 313 19.01 11.03 9.56
C LYS A 313 17.83 10.38 10.30
N GLN A 314 17.26 9.29 9.78
CA GLN A 314 16.21 8.55 10.49
C GLN A 314 16.72 8.05 11.86
N ASP A 315 15.89 8.16 12.87
CA ASP A 315 16.18 7.62 14.21
C ASP A 315 15.95 6.10 14.22
N LEU A 316 16.99 5.34 13.91
CA LEU A 316 16.93 3.88 13.83
C LEU A 316 16.74 3.22 15.19
N VAL A 317 17.18 3.86 16.28
CA VAL A 317 16.94 3.36 17.64
C VAL A 317 15.46 3.38 17.93
N ARG A 318 14.84 4.54 17.72
CA ARG A 318 13.41 4.72 17.91
C ARG A 318 12.58 3.79 17.03
N ILE A 319 12.95 3.62 15.74
CA ILE A 319 12.26 2.70 14.83
C ILE A 319 12.33 1.26 15.34
N ALA A 320 13.50 0.80 15.77
CA ALA A 320 13.68 -0.56 16.28
C ALA A 320 12.93 -0.79 17.60
N GLU A 321 12.95 0.16 18.51
CA GLU A 321 12.18 0.11 19.78
C GLU A 321 10.68 0.02 19.51
N LEU A 322 10.17 0.89 18.64
CA LEU A 322 8.75 0.89 18.27
C LEU A 322 8.31 -0.43 17.63
N ALA A 323 9.18 -1.10 16.88
CA ALA A 323 8.86 -2.39 16.27
C ALA A 323 8.99 -3.57 17.25
N SER A 324 9.82 -3.47 18.27
CA SER A 324 10.12 -4.57 19.21
C SER A 324 9.23 -4.55 20.46
N ALA A 325 8.57 -3.46 20.75
CA ALA A 325 7.59 -3.32 21.83
C ALA A 325 6.22 -3.85 21.36
#